data_e21cde17cfeaf4153f2d41f37b2fd713
#
_entry.id   e21cde17cfeaf4153f2d41f37b2fd713
#
_cell.length_a   1.000
_cell.length_b   1.000
_cell.length_c   1.000
_cell.angle_alpha   90.00
_cell.angle_beta   90.00
_cell.angle_gamma   90.00
#
_symmetry.space_group_name_H-M   'P 1'
#
loop_
_entity.id
_entity.type
_entity.pdbx_description
1 polymer ?
#
loop_
_entity_poly.entity_id
_entity_poly.type
_entity_poly.pdbx_seq_one_letter_code
_entity_poly.pdbx_strand_id
1 'polypeptide(L)'
;MKIADTTTRSKAFVDHDLILCRYFTDFYLPYIKSYKKTYKHDRYTYFKHIDPFFGKLELNAIKAMHVDQWIAEQSDQGYKNSTIIKHLVLLKRMMRVAVRWELITNDKAVNNHRKIQIGDFRQKFLVPEQIRSLIKECYKSQHPFLGYVVELLILTGARCGEIRLAKWCNIDMDECALTVPVSKTGKRRTIYLSERSKKVIALIRKRSESLGIPVTNDAYLVQNPRTGKPYNDFQVSFSRALAAVGINDVRVHDLRHTYASLLIQNGVSLYEVQKLLGHSSPNMTQRYAHLNPNSLKQIVNNLPAFL
;
A
#
# COMPACT_ATOMS: atom_id res chain seq x y z
N MET A 1 -36.60 17.26 43.96
CA MET A 1 -35.78 16.50 42.99
C MET A 1 -35.48 17.43 41.81
N LYS A 2 -34.28 18.05 41.79
CA LYS A 2 -33.92 19.10 40.83
C LYS A 2 -33.43 18.41 39.57
N ILE A 3 -34.10 18.66 38.44
CA ILE A 3 -33.66 18.27 37.09
C ILE A 3 -32.54 19.23 36.72
N ALA A 4 -31.34 18.70 36.61
CA ALA A 4 -30.14 19.47 36.19
C ALA A 4 -30.23 19.76 34.69
N ASP A 5 -30.10 21.01 34.40
CA ASP A 5 -30.14 21.65 33.09
C ASP A 5 -29.02 21.14 32.18
N THR A 6 -29.38 20.40 31.14
CA THR A 6 -28.45 19.76 30.16
C THR A 6 -28.18 20.68 28.97
N THR A 7 -28.55 21.96 29.05
CA THR A 7 -28.55 22.89 27.90
C THR A 7 -27.29 23.77 27.78
N THR A 8 -26.29 23.59 28.64
CA THR A 8 -25.12 24.52 28.69
C THR A 8 -23.84 23.99 28.04
N ARG A 9 -23.89 22.87 27.31
CA ARG A 9 -22.68 22.30 26.67
C ARG A 9 -22.48 22.57 25.17
N SER A 10 -23.33 23.34 24.50
CA SER A 10 -23.29 23.49 23.03
C SER A 10 -22.90 24.90 22.50
N LYS A 11 -22.43 25.84 23.33
CA LYS A 11 -22.13 27.22 22.91
C LYS A 11 -20.70 27.71 23.18
N ALA A 12 -19.72 26.85 23.37
CA ALA A 12 -18.37 27.26 23.73
C ALA A 12 -17.29 26.55 22.88
N PHE A 13 -17.30 26.68 21.56
CA PHE A 13 -16.16 26.28 20.71
C PHE A 13 -16.08 27.09 19.41
N VAL A 14 -16.08 28.42 19.52
CA VAL A 14 -15.46 29.27 18.50
C VAL A 14 -14.34 30.01 19.23
N ASP A 15 -13.26 29.30 19.53
CA ASP A 15 -12.00 29.91 19.94
C ASP A 15 -11.39 30.50 18.65
N HIS A 16 -11.59 31.81 18.43
CA HIS A 16 -11.13 32.50 17.24
C HIS A 16 -9.61 32.40 17.05
N ASP A 17 -8.88 32.04 18.10
CA ASP A 17 -7.40 31.98 18.15
C ASP A 17 -6.87 30.53 18.26
N LEU A 18 -7.63 29.53 17.74
CA LEU A 18 -7.22 28.13 17.81
C LEU A 18 -6.00 27.85 16.94
N ILE A 19 -4.83 27.68 17.59
CA ILE A 19 -3.58 27.30 16.89
C ILE A 19 -3.59 25.85 16.45
N LEU A 20 -2.86 25.55 15.34
CA LEU A 20 -2.83 24.23 14.73
C LEU A 20 -2.36 23.13 15.70
N CYS A 21 -1.40 23.41 16.58
CA CYS A 21 -0.90 22.46 17.55
C CYS A 21 -2.01 22.03 18.53
N ARG A 22 -2.74 22.97 19.08
CA ARG A 22 -3.87 22.69 19.99
C ARG A 22 -5.01 21.96 19.27
N TYR A 23 -5.35 22.40 18.05
CA TYR A 23 -6.31 21.71 17.21
C TYR A 23 -5.92 20.24 16.98
N PHE A 24 -4.64 19.98 16.64
CA PHE A 24 -4.17 18.62 16.40
C PHE A 24 -4.22 17.76 17.65
N THR A 25 -3.70 18.25 18.78
CA THR A 25 -3.57 17.46 20.02
C THR A 25 -4.90 17.16 20.69
N ASP A 26 -5.75 18.18 20.81
CA ASP A 26 -6.94 18.13 21.65
C ASP A 26 -8.18 17.65 20.88
N PHE A 27 -8.21 17.85 19.56
CA PHE A 27 -9.39 17.52 18.76
C PHE A 27 -9.09 16.49 17.66
N TYR A 28 -8.14 16.76 16.76
CA TYR A 28 -7.94 15.93 15.57
C TYR A 28 -7.34 14.55 15.90
N LEU A 29 -6.31 14.49 16.74
CA LEU A 29 -5.65 13.24 17.11
C LEU A 29 -6.59 12.27 17.86
N PRO A 30 -7.35 12.69 18.88
CA PRO A 30 -8.38 11.84 19.51
C PRO A 30 -9.42 11.34 18.51
N TYR A 31 -9.88 12.23 17.61
CA TYR A 31 -10.84 11.89 16.57
C TYR A 31 -10.31 10.78 15.64
N ILE A 32 -9.11 10.93 15.06
CA ILE A 32 -8.59 9.89 14.15
C ILE A 32 -8.24 8.59 14.89
N LYS A 33 -7.91 8.66 16.16
CA LYS A 33 -7.58 7.51 17.00
C LYS A 33 -8.78 6.57 17.18
N SER A 34 -10.02 7.09 17.14
CA SER A 34 -11.24 6.30 17.30
C SER A 34 -11.52 5.35 16.13
N TYR A 35 -11.05 5.64 14.91
CA TYR A 35 -11.36 4.83 13.71
C TYR A 35 -10.15 4.44 12.85
N LYS A 36 -9.02 5.16 12.95
CA LYS A 36 -7.86 4.95 12.08
C LYS A 36 -6.77 4.12 12.74
N LYS A 37 -6.59 2.88 12.33
CA LYS A 37 -5.52 2.00 12.85
C LYS A 37 -4.10 2.59 12.70
N THR A 38 -3.85 3.41 11.67
CA THR A 38 -2.54 3.99 11.36
C THR A 38 -2.34 5.40 11.93
N TYR A 39 -3.12 5.83 12.94
CA TYR A 39 -3.02 7.15 13.54
C TYR A 39 -1.61 7.49 14.09
N LYS A 40 -0.87 6.47 14.54
CA LYS A 40 0.51 6.65 15.02
C LYS A 40 1.44 7.23 13.96
N HIS A 41 1.23 6.85 12.68
CA HIS A 41 1.99 7.42 11.57
C HIS A 41 1.61 8.88 11.31
N ASP A 42 0.31 9.22 11.35
CA ASP A 42 -0.14 10.61 11.22
C ASP A 42 0.41 11.47 12.37
N ARG A 43 0.40 10.95 13.60
CA ARG A 43 0.99 11.62 14.77
C ARG A 43 2.47 11.91 14.55
N TYR A 44 3.25 10.91 14.12
CA TYR A 44 4.67 11.08 13.82
C TYR A 44 4.89 12.13 12.72
N THR A 45 4.14 12.03 11.61
CA THR A 45 4.24 12.98 10.50
C THR A 45 3.91 14.40 10.94
N TYR A 46 2.89 14.57 11.75
CA TYR A 46 2.50 15.88 12.28
C TYR A 46 3.64 16.50 13.10
N PHE A 47 4.07 15.88 14.18
CA PHE A 47 5.06 16.44 15.07
C PHE A 47 6.44 16.66 14.42
N LYS A 48 6.80 15.80 13.48
CA LYS A 48 8.11 15.91 12.82
C LYS A 48 8.13 16.90 11.65
N HIS A 49 7.04 17.05 10.91
CA HIS A 49 7.06 17.74 9.63
C HIS A 49 6.07 18.90 9.50
N ILE A 50 5.01 18.93 10.28
CA ILE A 50 3.95 19.95 10.19
C ILE A 50 4.03 20.91 11.36
N ASP A 51 4.09 20.41 12.57
CA ASP A 51 4.12 21.19 13.80
C ASP A 51 5.25 22.25 13.86
N PRO A 52 6.50 21.92 13.47
CA PRO A 52 7.60 22.90 13.53
C PRO A 52 7.33 24.17 12.72
N PHE A 53 6.59 24.06 11.62
CA PHE A 53 6.28 25.20 10.76
C PHE A 53 4.92 25.83 11.07
N PHE A 54 3.88 25.01 11.21
CA PHE A 54 2.50 25.49 11.32
C PHE A 54 1.93 25.47 12.74
N GLY A 55 2.57 24.78 13.69
CA GLY A 55 1.98 24.50 15.00
C GLY A 55 1.54 25.72 15.79
N LYS A 56 2.27 26.83 15.66
CA LYS A 56 1.98 28.11 16.34
C LYS A 56 1.04 29.03 15.56
N LEU A 57 0.68 28.69 14.33
CA LEU A 57 -0.24 29.47 13.51
C LEU A 57 -1.68 29.14 13.88
N GLU A 58 -2.50 30.18 13.95
CA GLU A 58 -3.97 30.00 14.02
C GLU A 58 -4.47 29.33 12.74
N LEU A 59 -5.49 28.50 12.86
CA LEU A 59 -6.07 27.81 11.71
C LEU A 59 -6.51 28.76 10.60
N ASN A 60 -7.11 29.90 10.96
CA ASN A 60 -7.57 30.93 10.02
C ASN A 60 -6.41 31.77 9.44
N ALA A 61 -5.26 31.82 10.11
CA ALA A 61 -4.09 32.57 9.66
C ALA A 61 -3.24 31.78 8.64
N ILE A 62 -3.49 30.49 8.43
CA ILE A 62 -2.74 29.69 7.45
C ILE A 62 -3.15 30.13 6.04
N LYS A 63 -2.15 30.64 5.27
CA LYS A 63 -2.31 31.10 3.89
C LYS A 63 -1.58 30.18 2.91
N ALA A 64 -1.94 30.23 1.63
CA ALA A 64 -1.28 29.48 0.58
C ALA A 64 0.24 29.74 0.51
N MET A 65 0.65 30.98 0.74
CA MET A 65 2.07 31.36 0.83
C MET A 65 2.82 30.56 1.90
N HIS A 66 2.23 30.33 3.09
CA HIS A 66 2.86 29.51 4.12
C HIS A 66 3.04 28.06 3.68
N VAL A 67 2.08 27.53 2.91
CA VAL A 67 2.16 26.17 2.36
C VAL A 67 3.28 26.07 1.32
N ASP A 68 3.41 27.08 0.44
CA ASP A 68 4.47 27.11 -0.57
C ASP A 68 5.86 27.25 0.07
N GLN A 69 6.03 28.09 1.11
CA GLN A 69 7.26 28.19 1.88
C GLN A 69 7.62 26.87 2.55
N TRP A 70 6.67 26.24 3.22
CA TRP A 70 6.89 24.94 3.85
C TRP A 70 7.26 23.83 2.85
N ILE A 71 6.67 23.83 1.65
CA ILE A 71 7.04 22.92 0.57
C ILE A 71 8.49 23.17 0.12
N ALA A 72 8.91 24.43 0.01
CA ALA A 72 10.28 24.77 -0.33
C ALA A 72 11.26 24.30 0.74
N GLU A 73 11.00 24.58 2.02
CA GLU A 73 11.84 24.09 3.14
C GLU A 73 11.95 22.55 3.17
N GLN A 74 10.86 21.82 2.91
CA GLN A 74 10.91 20.36 2.84
C GLN A 74 11.80 19.90 1.67
N SER A 75 11.80 20.61 0.55
CA SER A 75 12.65 20.31 -0.60
C SER A 75 14.12 20.60 -0.27
N ASP A 76 14.43 21.69 0.39
CA ASP A 76 15.78 22.08 0.82
C ASP A 76 16.36 21.11 1.86
N GLN A 77 15.49 20.52 2.69
CA GLN A 77 15.83 19.42 3.60
C GLN A 77 16.06 18.08 2.89
N GLY A 78 15.95 18.03 1.56
CA GLY A 78 16.20 16.83 0.74
C GLY A 78 15.06 15.82 0.69
N TYR A 79 13.83 16.17 1.12
CA TYR A 79 12.69 15.27 0.98
C TYR A 79 12.26 15.15 -0.48
N LYS A 80 11.99 13.91 -0.92
CA LYS A 80 11.44 13.64 -2.24
C LYS A 80 10.01 14.20 -2.37
N ASN A 81 9.65 14.70 -3.54
CA ASN A 81 8.31 15.24 -3.83
C ASN A 81 7.18 14.30 -3.40
N SER A 82 7.33 13.00 -3.62
CA SER A 82 6.36 11.99 -3.16
C SER A 82 6.20 11.92 -1.64
N THR A 83 7.22 12.29 -0.87
CA THR A 83 7.18 12.37 0.60
C THR A 83 6.51 13.66 1.04
N ILE A 84 6.88 14.79 0.44
CA ILE A 84 6.27 16.10 0.70
C ILE A 84 4.75 16.05 0.45
N ILE A 85 4.33 15.42 -0.65
CA ILE A 85 2.91 15.21 -0.94
C ILE A 85 2.19 14.42 0.16
N LYS A 86 2.83 13.39 0.75
CA LYS A 86 2.22 12.64 1.86
C LYS A 86 2.02 13.52 3.11
N HIS A 87 3.00 14.37 3.42
CA HIS A 87 2.87 15.33 4.51
C HIS A 87 1.75 16.32 4.24
N LEU A 88 1.70 16.87 3.01
CA LEU A 88 0.66 17.79 2.58
C LEU A 88 -0.74 17.15 2.59
N VAL A 89 -0.86 15.88 2.23
CA VAL A 89 -2.13 15.14 2.31
C VAL A 89 -2.64 15.06 3.76
N LEU A 90 -1.75 14.93 4.73
CA LEU A 90 -2.14 14.99 6.14
C LEU A 90 -2.66 16.38 6.51
N LEU A 91 -1.92 17.44 6.19
CA LEU A 91 -2.32 18.82 6.45
C LEU A 91 -3.69 19.13 5.80
N LYS A 92 -3.87 18.80 4.52
CA LYS A 92 -5.14 18.96 3.81
C LYS A 92 -6.31 18.22 4.50
N ARG A 93 -6.06 17.00 4.98
CA ARG A 93 -7.08 16.24 5.69
C ARG A 93 -7.46 16.90 7.01
N MET A 94 -6.50 17.43 7.74
CA MET A 94 -6.74 18.15 8.99
C MET A 94 -7.59 19.40 8.74
N MET A 95 -7.22 20.23 7.77
CA MET A 95 -7.97 21.45 7.43
C MET A 95 -9.39 21.13 6.94
N ARG A 96 -9.57 20.08 6.14
CA ARG A 96 -10.91 19.61 5.70
C ARG A 96 -11.78 19.18 6.90
N VAL A 97 -11.19 18.55 7.90
CA VAL A 97 -11.92 18.19 9.13
C VAL A 97 -12.27 19.44 9.92
N ALA A 98 -11.37 20.43 9.99
CA ALA A 98 -11.63 21.70 10.64
C ALA A 98 -12.80 22.47 9.95
N VAL A 99 -12.87 22.46 8.61
CA VAL A 99 -14.02 23.01 7.87
C VAL A 99 -15.32 22.26 8.21
N ARG A 100 -15.28 20.92 8.22
CA ARG A 100 -16.46 20.11 8.57
C ARG A 100 -16.95 20.35 10.01
N TRP A 101 -16.05 20.71 10.91
CA TRP A 101 -16.38 21.06 12.30
C TRP A 101 -16.66 22.55 12.50
N GLU A 102 -16.74 23.31 11.40
CA GLU A 102 -17.03 24.74 11.40
C GLU A 102 -16.03 25.61 12.20
N LEU A 103 -14.81 25.07 12.43
CA LEU A 103 -13.72 25.78 13.07
C LEU A 103 -13.07 26.81 12.13
N ILE A 104 -13.15 26.58 10.83
CA ILE A 104 -12.71 27.49 9.75
C ILE A 104 -13.73 27.45 8.62
N THR A 105 -13.79 28.51 7.83
CA THR A 105 -14.78 28.65 6.75
C THR A 105 -14.43 27.86 5.49
N ASN A 106 -13.14 27.66 5.19
CA ASN A 106 -12.70 26.91 4.00
C ASN A 106 -11.26 26.41 4.18
N ASP A 107 -10.87 25.48 3.30
CA ASP A 107 -9.51 24.89 3.24
C ASP A 107 -8.73 25.33 1.99
N LYS A 108 -9.08 26.49 1.39
CA LYS A 108 -8.45 26.99 0.16
C LYS A 108 -6.95 27.19 0.32
N ALA A 109 -6.50 27.65 1.48
CA ALA A 109 -5.08 27.90 1.77
C ALA A 109 -4.19 26.67 1.47
N VAL A 110 -4.63 25.49 1.91
CA VAL A 110 -3.88 24.24 1.70
C VAL A 110 -4.12 23.58 0.34
N ASN A 111 -5.06 24.07 -0.46
CA ASN A 111 -5.38 23.54 -1.78
C ASN A 111 -4.80 24.39 -2.91
N ASN A 112 -4.64 25.70 -2.71
CA ASN A 112 -4.14 26.67 -3.70
C ASN A 112 -2.60 26.85 -3.66
N HIS A 113 -1.87 25.79 -3.34
CA HIS A 113 -0.41 25.80 -3.36
C HIS A 113 0.14 25.48 -4.75
N ARG A 114 1.43 25.80 -4.97
CA ARG A 114 2.18 25.38 -6.16
C ARG A 114 2.09 23.88 -6.37
N LYS A 115 1.80 23.46 -7.60
CA LYS A 115 1.71 22.04 -7.97
C LYS A 115 3.07 21.36 -7.81
N ILE A 116 3.12 20.33 -6.99
CA ILE A 116 4.31 19.48 -6.83
C ILE A 116 4.29 18.43 -7.93
N GLN A 117 5.31 18.42 -8.78
CA GLN A 117 5.46 17.39 -9.80
C GLN A 117 5.96 16.09 -9.15
N ILE A 118 5.25 15.02 -9.37
CA ILE A 118 5.72 13.68 -9.03
C ILE A 118 6.52 13.20 -10.22
N GLY A 119 7.80 12.84 -10.02
CA GLY A 119 8.58 12.18 -11.06
C GLY A 119 7.92 10.86 -11.49
N ASP A 120 8.40 10.32 -12.61
CA ASP A 120 7.86 9.08 -13.18
C ASP A 120 7.79 7.95 -12.15
N PHE A 121 6.74 7.18 -12.25
CA PHE A 121 6.58 5.99 -11.42
C PHE A 121 7.70 5.01 -11.73
N ARG A 122 8.31 4.50 -10.68
CA ARG A 122 9.27 3.41 -10.80
C ARG A 122 8.61 2.21 -11.46
N GLN A 123 9.14 1.82 -12.63
CA GLN A 123 8.62 0.72 -13.46
C GLN A 123 9.62 -0.45 -13.48
N LYS A 124 10.06 -0.91 -12.30
CA LYS A 124 10.96 -2.07 -12.26
C LYS A 124 10.17 -3.38 -12.23
N PHE A 125 10.47 -4.25 -13.16
CA PHE A 125 10.01 -5.64 -13.19
C PHE A 125 11.19 -6.54 -13.62
N LEU A 126 11.11 -7.81 -13.27
CA LEU A 126 12.13 -8.80 -13.56
C LEU A 126 11.84 -9.50 -14.89
N VAL A 127 12.88 -9.75 -15.67
CA VAL A 127 12.79 -10.59 -16.86
C VAL A 127 12.87 -12.09 -16.48
N PRO A 128 12.43 -13.02 -17.34
CA PRO A 128 12.36 -14.46 -17.00
C PRO A 128 13.67 -15.06 -16.46
N GLU A 129 14.83 -14.65 -16.99
CA GLU A 129 16.15 -15.11 -16.55
C GLU A 129 16.44 -14.68 -15.11
N GLN A 130 16.16 -13.41 -14.80
CA GLN A 130 16.30 -12.86 -13.44
C GLN A 130 15.35 -13.54 -12.45
N ILE A 131 14.12 -13.84 -12.88
CA ILE A 131 13.14 -14.56 -12.05
C ILE A 131 13.66 -15.94 -11.69
N ARG A 132 14.17 -16.71 -12.69
CA ARG A 132 14.72 -18.05 -12.45
C ARG A 132 15.90 -18.02 -11.48
N SER A 133 16.85 -17.11 -11.71
CA SER A 133 18.03 -16.95 -10.85
C SER A 133 17.64 -16.56 -9.42
N LEU A 134 16.74 -15.59 -9.27
CA LEU A 134 16.27 -15.12 -7.98
C LEU A 134 15.52 -16.20 -7.20
N ILE A 135 14.59 -16.92 -7.83
CA ILE A 135 13.85 -18.01 -7.16
C ILE A 135 14.82 -19.07 -6.67
N LYS A 136 15.77 -19.51 -7.53
CA LYS A 136 16.79 -20.49 -7.16
C LYS A 136 17.60 -20.04 -5.93
N GLU A 137 18.00 -18.79 -5.87
CA GLU A 137 18.75 -18.24 -4.75
C GLU A 137 17.89 -18.08 -3.49
N CYS A 138 16.62 -17.67 -3.63
CA CYS A 138 15.69 -17.59 -2.51
C CYS A 138 15.44 -18.94 -1.84
N TYR A 139 15.46 -20.05 -2.58
CA TYR A 139 15.35 -21.40 -2.03
C TYR A 139 16.58 -21.84 -1.22
N LYS A 140 17.77 -21.26 -1.47
CA LYS A 140 18.99 -21.50 -0.67
C LYS A 140 19.04 -20.66 0.60
N SER A 141 18.14 -19.71 0.77
CA SER A 141 18.13 -18.81 1.92
C SER A 141 18.00 -19.54 3.24
N GLN A 142 18.66 -19.03 4.27
CA GLN A 142 18.46 -19.47 5.66
C GLN A 142 17.03 -19.20 6.17
N HIS A 143 16.30 -18.28 5.54
CA HIS A 143 14.89 -18.06 5.84
C HIS A 143 14.05 -19.21 5.26
N PRO A 144 13.38 -20.01 6.11
CA PRO A 144 12.83 -21.32 5.72
C PRO A 144 11.75 -21.28 4.65
N PHE A 145 11.14 -20.11 4.43
CA PHE A 145 10.00 -19.94 3.51
C PHE A 145 10.26 -18.92 2.39
N LEU A 146 11.46 -18.28 2.30
CA LEU A 146 11.67 -17.19 1.35
C LEU A 146 11.40 -17.62 -0.09
N GLY A 147 11.97 -18.75 -0.54
CA GLY A 147 11.82 -19.25 -1.91
C GLY A 147 10.35 -19.46 -2.28
N TYR A 148 9.61 -20.12 -1.40
CA TYR A 148 8.18 -20.38 -1.61
C TYR A 148 7.34 -19.10 -1.68
N VAL A 149 7.61 -18.15 -0.78
CA VAL A 149 6.88 -16.86 -0.75
C VAL A 149 7.18 -16.04 -2.00
N VAL A 150 8.46 -15.92 -2.39
CA VAL A 150 8.86 -15.18 -3.59
C VAL A 150 8.23 -15.80 -4.85
N GLU A 151 8.26 -17.12 -4.96
CA GLU A 151 7.64 -17.81 -6.09
C GLU A 151 6.12 -17.61 -6.13
N LEU A 152 5.42 -17.73 -4.99
CA LEU A 152 3.98 -17.44 -4.92
C LEU A 152 3.65 -16.00 -5.30
N LEU A 153 4.44 -15.03 -4.85
CA LEU A 153 4.22 -13.62 -5.19
C LEU A 153 4.35 -13.36 -6.70
N ILE A 154 5.30 -14.02 -7.37
CA ILE A 154 5.49 -13.93 -8.81
C ILE A 154 4.37 -14.65 -9.57
N LEU A 155 3.91 -15.81 -9.09
CA LEU A 155 2.88 -16.60 -9.75
C LEU A 155 1.46 -16.08 -9.59
N THR A 156 1.21 -15.25 -8.56
CA THR A 156 -0.14 -14.82 -8.19
C THR A 156 -0.36 -13.32 -8.24
N GLY A 157 0.73 -12.52 -8.27
CA GLY A 157 0.66 -11.08 -8.13
C GLY A 157 0.05 -10.61 -6.80
N ALA A 158 -0.02 -11.47 -5.79
CA ALA A 158 -0.52 -11.14 -4.47
C ALA A 158 0.30 -10.03 -3.81
N ARG A 159 -0.30 -9.27 -2.89
CA ARG A 159 0.49 -8.41 -1.99
C ARG A 159 1.22 -9.29 -0.98
N CYS A 160 2.45 -8.92 -0.63
CA CYS A 160 3.23 -9.68 0.35
C CYS A 160 2.45 -9.90 1.66
N GLY A 161 1.70 -8.91 2.13
CA GLY A 161 0.84 -9.04 3.30
C GLY A 161 -0.32 -10.03 3.12
N GLU A 162 -0.82 -10.23 1.90
CA GLU A 162 -1.89 -11.20 1.62
C GLU A 162 -1.36 -12.63 1.78
N ILE A 163 -0.20 -12.95 1.24
CA ILE A 163 0.44 -14.27 1.43
C ILE A 163 0.88 -14.46 2.89
N ARG A 164 1.49 -13.44 3.50
CA ARG A 164 1.99 -13.49 4.86
C ARG A 164 0.90 -13.75 5.91
N LEU A 165 -0.29 -13.20 5.68
CA LEU A 165 -1.44 -13.30 6.60
C LEU A 165 -2.44 -14.39 6.17
N ALA A 166 -2.18 -15.09 5.06
CA ALA A 166 -3.02 -16.19 4.63
C ALA A 166 -2.98 -17.32 5.66
N LYS A 167 -4.13 -17.92 5.90
CA LYS A 167 -4.29 -19.13 6.70
C LYS A 167 -4.60 -20.32 5.80
N TRP A 168 -4.41 -21.55 6.28
CA TRP A 168 -4.73 -22.76 5.53
C TRP A 168 -6.22 -22.83 5.17
N CYS A 169 -7.13 -22.40 6.03
CA CYS A 169 -8.56 -22.33 5.73
C CYS A 169 -8.93 -21.32 4.63
N ASN A 170 -8.01 -20.46 4.21
CA ASN A 170 -8.26 -19.55 3.11
C ASN A 170 -7.95 -20.12 1.74
N ILE A 171 -7.39 -21.35 1.68
CA ILE A 171 -6.95 -22.01 0.46
C ILE A 171 -7.97 -23.08 0.10
N ASP A 172 -8.51 -22.97 -1.10
CA ASP A 172 -9.32 -23.97 -1.73
C ASP A 172 -8.53 -24.55 -2.91
N MET A 173 -8.12 -25.82 -2.78
CA MET A 173 -7.30 -26.49 -3.80
C MET A 173 -8.14 -26.98 -4.98
N ASP A 174 -9.42 -27.24 -4.76
CA ASP A 174 -10.35 -27.72 -5.79
C ASP A 174 -10.79 -26.55 -6.67
N GLU A 175 -11.19 -25.43 -6.04
CA GLU A 175 -11.51 -24.18 -6.74
C GLU A 175 -10.27 -23.39 -7.21
N CYS A 176 -9.07 -23.91 -6.97
CA CYS A 176 -7.81 -23.25 -7.31
C CYS A 176 -7.76 -21.78 -6.82
N ALA A 177 -8.14 -21.55 -5.58
CA ALA A 177 -8.35 -20.21 -5.05
C ALA A 177 -7.71 -19.99 -3.67
N LEU A 178 -7.17 -18.80 -3.47
CA LEU A 178 -6.80 -18.26 -2.16
C LEU A 178 -7.70 -17.06 -1.85
N THR A 179 -8.54 -17.19 -0.85
CA THR A 179 -9.43 -16.12 -0.40
C THR A 179 -8.71 -15.18 0.57
N VAL A 180 -8.64 -13.88 0.23
CA VAL A 180 -8.21 -12.83 1.15
C VAL A 180 -9.44 -12.26 1.86
N PRO A 181 -9.65 -12.55 3.16
CA PRO A 181 -10.92 -12.27 3.84
C PRO A 181 -11.29 -10.79 3.88
N VAL A 182 -10.31 -9.92 4.16
CA VAL A 182 -10.50 -8.46 4.21
C VAL A 182 -9.22 -7.80 3.71
N SER A 183 -9.31 -7.09 2.59
CA SER A 183 -8.25 -6.22 2.12
C SER A 183 -8.25 -4.88 2.88
N LYS A 184 -7.22 -4.04 2.70
CA LYS A 184 -7.20 -2.65 3.22
C LYS A 184 -8.41 -1.82 2.76
N THR A 185 -9.06 -2.24 1.66
CA THR A 185 -10.25 -1.58 1.08
C THR A 185 -11.56 -2.14 1.62
N GLY A 186 -11.53 -3.06 2.60
CA GLY A 186 -12.73 -3.66 3.20
C GLY A 186 -13.43 -4.70 2.31
N LYS A 187 -12.90 -5.01 1.13
CA LYS A 187 -13.51 -5.98 0.20
C LYS A 187 -12.78 -7.32 0.23
N ARG A 188 -13.55 -8.40 0.26
CA ARG A 188 -13.06 -9.76 0.02
C ARG A 188 -12.46 -9.85 -1.38
N ARG A 189 -11.38 -10.59 -1.54
CA ARG A 189 -10.70 -10.78 -2.82
C ARG A 189 -10.27 -12.22 -2.99
N THR A 190 -10.45 -12.76 -4.18
CA THR A 190 -9.95 -14.07 -4.58
C THR A 190 -8.65 -13.90 -5.37
N ILE A 191 -7.68 -14.74 -5.08
CA ILE A 191 -6.43 -14.90 -5.83
C ILE A 191 -6.49 -16.29 -6.46
N TYR A 192 -6.45 -16.34 -7.78
CA TYR A 192 -6.46 -17.61 -8.52
C TYR A 192 -5.09 -18.28 -8.48
N LEU A 193 -5.09 -19.58 -8.30
CA LEU A 193 -3.89 -20.41 -8.17
C LEU A 193 -3.69 -21.24 -9.44
N SER A 194 -2.52 -21.09 -10.06
CA SER A 194 -2.08 -21.99 -11.12
C SER A 194 -1.66 -23.35 -10.56
N GLU A 195 -1.53 -24.38 -11.39
CA GLU A 195 -1.01 -25.69 -10.99
C GLU A 195 0.37 -25.58 -10.31
N ARG A 196 1.21 -24.66 -10.79
CA ARG A 196 2.50 -24.40 -10.16
C ARG A 196 2.33 -23.79 -8.76
N SER A 197 1.41 -22.86 -8.58
CA SER A 197 1.11 -22.28 -7.26
C SER A 197 0.61 -23.32 -6.27
N LYS A 198 -0.24 -24.24 -6.71
CA LYS A 198 -0.71 -25.38 -5.88
C LYS A 198 0.46 -26.26 -5.43
N LYS A 199 1.37 -26.59 -6.35
CA LYS A 199 2.60 -27.34 -6.01
C LYS A 199 3.45 -26.61 -4.97
N VAL A 200 3.64 -25.30 -5.10
CA VAL A 200 4.39 -24.49 -4.12
C VAL A 200 3.70 -24.51 -2.75
N ILE A 201 2.37 -24.41 -2.71
CA ILE A 201 1.60 -24.50 -1.45
C ILE A 201 1.77 -25.89 -0.80
N ALA A 202 1.75 -26.97 -1.58
CA ALA A 202 2.02 -28.32 -1.06
C ALA A 202 3.45 -28.45 -0.51
N LEU A 203 4.44 -27.80 -1.13
CA LEU A 203 5.82 -27.75 -0.62
C LEU A 203 5.91 -26.94 0.67
N ILE A 204 5.15 -25.84 0.82
CA ILE A 204 5.05 -25.10 2.08
C ILE A 204 4.51 -25.99 3.19
N ARG A 205 3.49 -26.82 2.92
CA ARG A 205 2.95 -27.79 3.88
C ARG A 205 4.04 -28.73 4.36
N LYS A 206 4.72 -29.42 3.44
CA LYS A 206 5.84 -30.32 3.77
C LYS A 206 6.94 -29.62 4.55
N ARG A 207 7.28 -28.38 4.18
CA ARG A 207 8.30 -27.59 4.89
C ARG A 207 7.83 -27.25 6.31
N SER A 208 6.58 -26.88 6.50
CA SER A 208 6.01 -26.61 7.82
C SER A 208 6.08 -27.86 8.71
N GLU A 209 5.64 -29.01 8.19
CA GLU A 209 5.70 -30.30 8.88
C GLU A 209 7.14 -30.64 9.30
N SER A 210 8.12 -30.48 8.39
CA SER A 210 9.56 -30.71 8.68
C SER A 210 10.14 -29.79 9.76
N LEU A 211 9.51 -28.66 10.03
CA LEU A 211 9.89 -27.68 11.05
C LEU A 211 9.07 -27.84 12.34
N GLY A 212 8.21 -28.86 12.44
CA GLY A 212 7.31 -29.04 13.58
C GLY A 212 6.22 -27.96 13.69
N ILE A 213 5.91 -27.27 12.59
CA ILE A 213 4.90 -26.22 12.57
C ILE A 213 3.52 -26.87 12.33
N PRO A 214 2.52 -26.65 13.20
CA PRO A 214 1.18 -27.17 13.00
C PRO A 214 0.54 -26.67 11.71
N VAL A 215 -0.03 -27.60 10.92
CA VAL A 215 -0.78 -27.30 9.70
C VAL A 215 -2.27 -27.52 9.96
N THR A 216 -2.82 -26.64 10.80
CA THR A 216 -4.27 -26.61 11.08
C THR A 216 -4.97 -25.53 10.25
N ASN A 217 -6.29 -25.61 10.13
CA ASN A 217 -7.07 -24.64 9.37
C ASN A 217 -6.80 -23.18 9.80
N ASP A 218 -6.62 -22.92 11.08
CA ASP A 218 -6.37 -21.59 11.63
C ASP A 218 -4.92 -21.15 11.62
N ALA A 219 -3.99 -22.09 11.33
CA ALA A 219 -2.57 -21.76 11.23
C ALA A 219 -2.29 -20.90 9.98
N TYR A 220 -1.29 -20.03 10.08
CA TYR A 220 -0.84 -19.25 8.93
C TYR A 220 -0.12 -20.14 7.91
N LEU A 221 -0.33 -19.83 6.62
CA LEU A 221 0.36 -20.52 5.52
C LEU A 221 1.89 -20.48 5.70
N VAL A 222 2.40 -19.33 6.15
CA VAL A 222 3.82 -19.09 6.40
C VAL A 222 3.97 -18.50 7.80
N GLN A 223 4.31 -19.33 8.77
CA GLN A 223 4.46 -18.87 10.14
C GLN A 223 5.88 -19.08 10.67
N ASN A 224 6.29 -18.19 11.58
CA ASN A 224 7.56 -18.30 12.27
C ASN A 224 7.52 -19.45 13.28
N PRO A 225 8.40 -20.46 13.17
CA PRO A 225 8.37 -21.64 14.04
C PRO A 225 8.59 -21.31 15.51
N ARG A 226 9.28 -20.19 15.83
CA ARG A 226 9.57 -19.79 17.22
C ARG A 226 8.38 -19.09 17.90
N THR A 227 7.54 -18.40 17.14
CA THR A 227 6.50 -17.53 17.71
C THR A 227 5.07 -17.96 17.37
N GLY A 228 4.89 -18.89 16.42
CA GLY A 228 3.59 -19.28 15.88
C GLY A 228 2.85 -18.15 15.14
N LYS A 229 3.51 -17.00 14.94
CA LYS A 229 2.93 -15.81 14.30
C LYS A 229 3.43 -15.67 12.86
N PRO A 230 2.73 -14.92 12.00
CA PRO A 230 3.26 -14.61 10.68
C PRO A 230 4.55 -13.81 10.79
N TYR A 231 5.46 -13.97 9.86
CA TYR A 231 6.66 -13.12 9.77
C TYR A 231 6.26 -11.65 9.59
N ASN A 232 7.06 -10.73 10.11
CA ASN A 232 6.79 -9.29 9.94
C ASN A 232 6.99 -8.86 8.49
N ASP A 233 8.10 -9.28 7.87
CA ASP A 233 8.42 -9.08 6.46
C ASP A 233 9.46 -10.11 5.98
N PHE A 234 9.84 -10.02 4.72
CA PHE A 234 10.88 -10.85 4.09
C PHE A 234 12.03 -9.99 3.53
N GLN A 235 12.02 -8.68 3.78
CA GLN A 235 12.85 -7.72 3.08
C GLN A 235 14.35 -8.00 3.23
N VAL A 236 14.82 -8.27 4.43
CA VAL A 236 16.26 -8.52 4.68
C VAL A 236 16.75 -9.75 3.91
N SER A 237 16.04 -10.88 4.03
CA SER A 237 16.41 -12.12 3.34
C SER A 237 16.28 -11.99 1.82
N PHE A 238 15.27 -11.27 1.34
CA PHE A 238 15.06 -10.98 -0.06
C PHE A 238 16.17 -10.09 -0.64
N SER A 239 16.57 -9.03 0.08
CA SER A 239 17.68 -8.17 -0.36
C SER A 239 19.01 -8.92 -0.45
N ARG A 240 19.27 -9.87 0.47
CA ARG A 240 20.45 -10.74 0.39
C ARG A 240 20.42 -11.63 -0.85
N ALA A 241 19.27 -12.24 -1.15
CA ALA A 241 19.10 -13.07 -2.35
C ALA A 241 19.28 -12.26 -3.64
N LEU A 242 18.75 -11.03 -3.70
CA LEU A 242 18.95 -10.12 -4.83
C LEU A 242 20.43 -9.78 -5.05
N ALA A 243 21.13 -9.44 -3.96
CA ALA A 243 22.56 -9.11 -4.01
C ALA A 243 23.40 -10.31 -4.52
N ALA A 244 23.07 -11.54 -4.09
CA ALA A 244 23.76 -12.75 -4.50
C ALA A 244 23.61 -13.06 -6.01
N VAL A 245 22.54 -12.60 -6.66
CA VAL A 245 22.32 -12.77 -8.11
C VAL A 245 22.58 -11.48 -8.91
N GLY A 246 23.17 -10.46 -8.29
CA GLY A 246 23.52 -9.20 -8.96
C GLY A 246 22.34 -8.34 -9.37
N ILE A 247 21.14 -8.55 -8.78
CA ILE A 247 19.95 -7.76 -9.08
C ILE A 247 19.85 -6.63 -8.07
N ASN A 248 19.92 -5.39 -8.55
CA ASN A 248 19.87 -4.22 -7.72
C ASN A 248 18.52 -3.52 -7.78
N ASP A 249 18.17 -2.85 -6.70
CA ASP A 249 17.10 -1.87 -6.65
C ASP A 249 15.70 -2.48 -6.94
N VAL A 250 15.45 -3.73 -6.50
CA VAL A 250 14.16 -4.43 -6.56
C VAL A 250 13.64 -4.64 -5.13
N ARG A 251 12.34 -4.45 -4.93
CA ARG A 251 11.65 -4.66 -3.65
C ARG A 251 10.69 -5.84 -3.77
N VAL A 252 10.31 -6.43 -2.64
CA VAL A 252 9.30 -7.50 -2.63
C VAL A 252 8.00 -7.09 -3.36
N HIS A 253 7.61 -5.81 -3.28
CA HIS A 253 6.41 -5.32 -3.98
C HIS A 253 6.58 -5.26 -5.51
N ASP A 254 7.79 -5.16 -6.01
CA ASP A 254 8.07 -5.13 -7.45
C ASP A 254 7.83 -6.51 -8.11
N LEU A 255 7.76 -7.60 -7.32
CA LEU A 255 7.32 -8.92 -7.80
C LEU A 255 5.87 -8.90 -8.32
N ARG A 256 5.02 -8.09 -7.71
CA ARG A 256 3.65 -7.87 -8.21
C ARG A 256 3.66 -7.05 -9.50
N HIS A 257 4.58 -6.10 -9.64
CA HIS A 257 4.81 -5.40 -10.91
C HIS A 257 5.30 -6.37 -11.98
N THR A 258 6.20 -7.28 -11.63
CA THR A 258 6.69 -8.36 -12.50
C THR A 258 5.54 -9.24 -13.00
N TYR A 259 4.67 -9.72 -12.12
CA TYR A 259 3.48 -10.49 -12.50
C TYR A 259 2.58 -9.74 -13.49
N ALA A 260 2.26 -8.46 -13.19
CA ALA A 260 1.45 -7.63 -14.08
C ALA A 260 2.08 -7.44 -15.46
N SER A 261 3.39 -7.16 -15.49
CA SER A 261 4.16 -6.94 -16.72
C SER A 261 4.19 -8.20 -17.58
N LEU A 262 4.41 -9.37 -16.97
CA LEU A 262 4.41 -10.65 -17.68
C LEU A 262 3.04 -10.96 -18.30
N LEU A 263 1.94 -10.71 -17.58
CA LEU A 263 0.59 -10.92 -18.11
C LEU A 263 0.31 -10.03 -19.33
N ILE A 264 0.64 -8.72 -19.23
CA ILE A 264 0.43 -7.78 -20.33
C ILE A 264 1.28 -8.15 -21.55
N GLN A 265 2.56 -8.51 -21.34
CA GLN A 265 3.45 -8.97 -22.42
C GLN A 265 2.97 -10.25 -23.10
N ASN A 266 2.19 -11.08 -22.38
CA ASN A 266 1.52 -12.25 -22.93
C ASN A 266 0.11 -11.95 -23.50
N GLY A 267 -0.23 -10.69 -23.72
CA GLY A 267 -1.47 -10.28 -24.39
C GLY A 267 -2.71 -10.21 -23.50
N VAL A 268 -2.58 -10.40 -22.19
CA VAL A 268 -3.70 -10.26 -21.25
C VAL A 268 -4.12 -8.78 -21.19
N SER A 269 -5.41 -8.51 -21.25
CA SER A 269 -5.93 -7.14 -21.26
C SER A 269 -5.68 -6.42 -19.93
N LEU A 270 -5.52 -5.08 -19.99
CA LEU A 270 -5.37 -4.25 -18.77
C LEU A 270 -6.53 -4.42 -17.79
N TYR A 271 -7.72 -4.66 -18.28
CA TYR A 271 -8.91 -4.87 -17.47
C TYR A 271 -8.82 -6.19 -16.66
N GLU A 272 -8.41 -7.29 -17.31
CA GLU A 272 -8.22 -8.57 -16.65
C GLU A 272 -7.10 -8.50 -15.62
N VAL A 273 -5.97 -7.87 -15.99
CA VAL A 273 -4.86 -7.63 -15.04
C VAL A 273 -5.32 -6.78 -13.85
N GLN A 274 -6.14 -5.75 -14.07
CA GLN A 274 -6.74 -4.97 -13.00
C GLN A 274 -7.55 -5.85 -12.03
N LYS A 275 -8.38 -6.73 -12.55
CA LYS A 275 -9.19 -7.68 -11.76
C LYS A 275 -8.32 -8.67 -11.01
N LEU A 276 -7.37 -9.32 -11.68
CA LEU A 276 -6.45 -10.28 -11.08
C LEU A 276 -5.64 -9.65 -9.94
N LEU A 277 -5.19 -8.42 -10.11
CA LEU A 277 -4.49 -7.68 -9.07
C LEU A 277 -5.41 -7.14 -7.97
N GLY A 278 -6.71 -6.99 -8.22
CA GLY A 278 -7.66 -6.34 -7.30
C GLY A 278 -7.30 -4.87 -7.09
N HIS A 279 -7.04 -4.14 -8.18
CA HIS A 279 -6.85 -2.70 -8.17
C HIS A 279 -8.20 -1.99 -8.08
N SER A 280 -8.34 -1.08 -7.12
CA SER A 280 -9.58 -0.30 -6.93
C SER A 280 -9.78 0.80 -7.98
N SER A 281 -8.73 1.18 -8.70
CA SER A 281 -8.75 2.21 -9.75
C SER A 281 -8.02 1.73 -11.00
N PRO A 282 -8.56 1.98 -12.21
CA PRO A 282 -7.90 1.71 -13.49
C PRO A 282 -6.52 2.37 -13.61
N ASN A 283 -6.36 3.57 -13.06
CA ASN A 283 -5.09 4.33 -13.09
C ASN A 283 -3.91 3.54 -12.49
N MET A 284 -4.17 2.62 -11.57
CA MET A 284 -3.13 1.76 -10.98
C MET A 284 -2.58 0.75 -11.99
N THR A 285 -3.40 0.32 -12.96
CA THR A 285 -3.03 -0.68 -13.97
C THR A 285 -2.56 0.00 -15.26
N GLN A 286 -3.01 1.21 -15.54
CA GLN A 286 -2.68 1.98 -16.74
C GLN A 286 -1.17 2.19 -16.94
N ARG A 287 -0.38 2.15 -15.85
CA ARG A 287 1.08 2.21 -15.89
C ARG A 287 1.73 1.08 -16.71
N TYR A 288 1.02 -0.02 -16.96
CA TYR A 288 1.52 -1.15 -17.74
C TYR A 288 1.08 -1.11 -19.21
N ALA A 289 0.28 -0.12 -19.63
CA ALA A 289 -0.29 -0.05 -20.98
C ALA A 289 0.78 -0.06 -22.08
N HIS A 290 1.91 0.57 -21.83
CA HIS A 290 3.04 0.62 -22.78
C HIS A 290 3.72 -0.75 -23.04
N LEU A 291 3.45 -1.76 -22.20
CA LEU A 291 4.00 -3.13 -22.33
C LEU A 291 3.15 -4.03 -23.24
N ASN A 292 1.98 -3.56 -23.71
CA ASN A 292 1.11 -4.34 -24.57
C ASN A 292 1.79 -4.56 -25.94
N PRO A 293 2.01 -5.82 -26.38
CA PRO A 293 2.65 -6.14 -27.64
C PRO A 293 1.76 -5.79 -28.86
N ASN A 294 0.44 -5.72 -28.68
CA ASN A 294 -0.49 -5.43 -29.76
C ASN A 294 -0.45 -3.96 -30.12
N SER A 295 0.18 -3.60 -31.22
CA SER A 295 0.13 -2.25 -31.75
C SER A 295 -1.30 -1.93 -32.20
N LEU A 296 -1.70 -0.65 -32.09
CA LEU A 296 -3.01 -0.19 -32.58
C LEU A 296 -3.21 -0.55 -34.08
N LYS A 297 -2.12 -0.55 -34.86
CA LYS A 297 -2.13 -0.99 -36.27
C LYS A 297 -2.53 -2.46 -36.42
N GLN A 298 -1.99 -3.35 -35.59
CA GLN A 298 -2.35 -4.78 -35.63
C GLN A 298 -3.80 -5.02 -35.24
N ILE A 299 -4.31 -4.29 -34.23
CA ILE A 299 -5.70 -4.38 -33.82
C ILE A 299 -6.64 -3.96 -34.95
N VAL A 300 -6.34 -2.86 -35.63
CA VAL A 300 -7.13 -2.36 -36.78
C VAL A 300 -7.07 -3.33 -37.97
N ASN A 301 -5.89 -3.91 -38.25
CA ASN A 301 -5.71 -4.89 -39.32
C ASN A 301 -6.48 -6.22 -39.09
N ASN A 302 -6.86 -6.52 -37.86
CA ASN A 302 -7.67 -7.69 -37.52
C ASN A 302 -9.20 -7.46 -37.69
N LEU A 303 -9.62 -6.26 -38.13
CA LEU A 303 -11.02 -6.01 -38.47
C LEU A 303 -11.38 -6.85 -39.73
N PRO A 304 -12.53 -7.53 -39.73
CA PRO A 304 -12.98 -8.25 -40.91
C PRO A 304 -13.19 -7.29 -42.07
N ALA A 305 -12.77 -7.72 -43.27
CA ALA A 305 -13.10 -7.03 -44.51
C ALA A 305 -14.59 -7.23 -44.79
N PHE A 306 -15.32 -6.16 -44.89
CA PHE A 306 -16.77 -6.19 -45.18
C PHE A 306 -17.08 -6.02 -46.69
N LEU A 307 -16.04 -5.96 -47.55
CA LEU A 307 -16.16 -5.82 -48.99
C LEU A 307 -15.37 -6.96 -49.67
#